data_e6a62d2f2f2fccfe77afdb0f1854937f
#
_entry.id   e6a62d2f2f2fccfe77afdb0f1854937f
#
_cell.length_a   1.000
_cell.length_b   1.000
_cell.length_c   1.000
_cell.angle_alpha   90.00
_cell.angle_beta   90.00
_cell.angle_gamma   90.00
#
_symmetry.space_group_name_H-M   'P 1'
#
loop_
_entity.id
_entity.type
_entity.pdbx_description
1 polymer ?
#
loop_
_entity_poly.entity_id
_entity_poly.type
_entity_poly.pdbx_seq_one_letter_code
_entity_poly.pdbx_strand_id
1 'polypeptide(L)'
;MYYSHDAYNLIPMFIPASKAYYGFFDVETGVEDVSGAEETLQKERENIRQSGDNEAYNLHIQNYPLTIQEAFLNTKQSRFDISLLNAQRSRILSSKDYTSQIQSGFLDWVFTDSGEMEVKWKPHPEGPYKILSHPLPEYDGIDIGGVDSYDQDTAGASNSLGSAIIYRRFANTNIPSDYVVAEYTDRPPKKEDFWDGCLKLAVYYNAKMLVEYTKIGILDYFKRMNALKYLKEKPKSAHNPNSRTRNQYGVHMNKQVKSLLEDLIDDYIRENVRDIWFLELIDELANYGLQNTDRAMAFGICLIHNIDN
;
A
#
# COMPACT_ATOMS: atom_id res chain seq x y z
N MET A 1 7.16 -14.35 27.16
CA MET A 1 7.82 -15.40 26.36
C MET A 1 8.75 -16.17 27.28
N TYR A 2 8.51 -17.45 27.52
CA TYR A 2 9.35 -18.31 28.35
C TYR A 2 10.18 -19.21 27.45
N TYR A 3 11.43 -19.47 27.83
CA TYR A 3 12.35 -20.33 27.11
C TYR A 3 12.64 -21.55 27.95
N SER A 4 12.53 -22.77 27.40
CA SER A 4 13.07 -23.96 28.04
C SER A 4 14.51 -24.17 27.57
N HIS A 5 15.40 -24.40 28.51
CA HIS A 5 16.84 -24.56 28.29
C HIS A 5 17.15 -26.07 28.11
N ASP A 6 17.34 -26.48 26.86
CA ASP A 6 18.23 -27.62 26.62
C ASP A 6 19.59 -27.04 26.21
N ALA A 7 20.67 -27.63 26.63
CA ALA A 7 21.99 -27.00 26.78
C ALA A 7 22.55 -26.22 25.55
N TYR A 8 21.89 -26.25 24.39
CA TYR A 8 22.31 -25.54 23.17
C TYR A 8 21.17 -24.96 22.29
N ASN A 9 19.88 -25.12 22.65
CA ASN A 9 18.78 -24.58 21.86
C ASN A 9 17.70 -23.92 22.76
N LEU A 10 17.52 -22.63 22.63
CA LEU A 10 16.38 -21.90 23.19
C LEU A 10 15.15 -22.17 22.32
N ILE A 11 14.17 -22.93 22.85
CA ILE A 11 12.90 -23.15 22.16
C ILE A 11 11.93 -22.09 22.63
N PRO A 12 11.48 -21.17 21.75
CA PRO A 12 10.47 -20.18 22.09
C PRO A 12 9.14 -20.87 22.36
N MET A 13 8.51 -20.57 23.50
CA MET A 13 7.17 -21.04 23.85
C MET A 13 6.21 -19.86 23.88
N PHE A 14 5.11 -19.96 23.15
CA PHE A 14 4.02 -19.00 23.16
C PHE A 14 2.85 -19.55 23.98
N ILE A 15 2.33 -18.74 24.91
CA ILE A 15 1.12 -19.04 25.69
C ILE A 15 0.05 -18.03 25.26
N PRO A 16 -1.05 -18.46 24.61
CA PRO A 16 -2.14 -17.56 24.24
C PRO A 16 -2.82 -16.94 25.47
N ALA A 17 -3.31 -15.73 25.31
CA ALA A 17 -3.96 -15.00 26.41
C ALA A 17 -5.18 -15.71 26.97
N SER A 18 -5.89 -16.51 26.17
CA SER A 18 -7.02 -17.33 26.62
C SER A 18 -6.70 -18.33 27.73
N LYS A 19 -5.41 -18.72 27.86
CA LYS A 19 -4.96 -19.64 28.94
C LYS A 19 -4.70 -18.95 30.28
N ALA A 20 -4.64 -17.64 30.32
CA ALA A 20 -4.36 -16.87 31.53
C ALA A 20 -5.30 -15.69 31.71
N TYR A 21 -6.45 -15.69 31.01
CA TYR A 21 -7.40 -14.59 31.08
C TYR A 21 -8.15 -14.59 32.40
N TYR A 22 -8.07 -13.47 33.12
CA TYR A 22 -8.63 -13.35 34.45
C TYR A 22 -10.14 -13.63 34.49
N GLY A 23 -10.57 -14.46 35.44
CA GLY A 23 -11.97 -14.85 35.63
C GLY A 23 -12.41 -16.10 34.85
N PHE A 24 -11.56 -16.67 34.02
CA PHE A 24 -11.83 -17.87 33.19
C PHE A 24 -11.04 -19.09 33.70
N PHE A 25 -11.11 -19.36 34.97
CA PHE A 25 -10.60 -20.60 35.57
C PHE A 25 -11.44 -20.96 36.79
N ASP A 26 -11.62 -22.24 37.01
CA ASP A 26 -12.28 -22.76 38.21
C ASP A 26 -11.34 -22.58 39.40
N VAL A 27 -11.82 -21.87 40.43
CA VAL A 27 -11.01 -21.48 41.59
C VAL A 27 -10.67 -22.69 42.47
N GLU A 28 -11.51 -23.76 42.48
CA GLU A 28 -11.33 -24.95 43.29
C GLU A 28 -10.39 -25.97 42.61
N THR A 29 -10.55 -26.15 41.31
CA THR A 29 -9.80 -27.15 40.54
C THR A 29 -8.60 -26.58 39.78
N GLY A 30 -8.55 -25.24 39.58
CA GLY A 30 -7.53 -24.58 38.78
C GLY A 30 -7.65 -24.87 37.28
N VAL A 31 -8.75 -25.48 36.82
CA VAL A 31 -8.98 -25.80 35.40
C VAL A 31 -9.35 -24.55 34.66
N GLU A 32 -8.66 -24.27 33.53
CA GLU A 32 -8.87 -23.13 32.67
C GLU A 32 -10.08 -23.33 31.75
N ASP A 33 -10.97 -22.31 31.66
CA ASP A 33 -12.01 -22.21 30.63
C ASP A 33 -11.48 -21.45 29.41
N VAL A 34 -10.67 -22.11 28.61
CA VAL A 34 -10.03 -21.53 27.43
C VAL A 34 -11.08 -21.06 26.40
N SER A 35 -12.15 -21.84 26.19
CA SER A 35 -13.20 -21.50 25.21
C SER A 35 -13.97 -20.24 25.61
N GLY A 36 -14.38 -20.13 26.87
CA GLY A 36 -15.08 -18.92 27.38
C GLY A 36 -14.20 -17.67 27.32
N ALA A 37 -12.91 -17.83 27.62
CA ALA A 37 -11.93 -16.75 27.51
C ALA A 37 -11.76 -16.28 26.05
N GLU A 38 -11.64 -17.21 25.08
CA GLU A 38 -11.54 -16.87 23.66
C GLU A 38 -12.79 -16.18 23.13
N GLU A 39 -13.98 -16.68 23.45
CA GLU A 39 -15.23 -16.03 23.05
C GLU A 39 -15.34 -14.59 23.62
N THR A 40 -14.92 -14.39 24.86
CA THR A 40 -14.96 -13.07 25.49
C THR A 40 -13.98 -12.11 24.81
N LEU A 41 -12.72 -12.54 24.60
CA LEU A 41 -11.72 -11.74 23.90
C LEU A 41 -12.15 -11.40 22.47
N GLN A 42 -12.80 -12.31 21.76
CA GLN A 42 -13.34 -12.03 20.43
C GLN A 42 -14.49 -11.03 20.45
N LYS A 43 -15.40 -11.09 21.43
CA LYS A 43 -16.47 -10.10 21.61
C LYS A 43 -15.91 -8.71 21.92
N GLU A 44 -14.90 -8.62 22.80
CA GLU A 44 -14.22 -7.36 23.10
C GLU A 44 -13.57 -6.76 21.86
N ARG A 45 -12.86 -7.57 21.07
CA ARG A 45 -12.27 -7.16 19.80
C ARG A 45 -13.31 -6.62 18.82
N GLU A 46 -14.43 -7.31 18.68
CA GLU A 46 -15.50 -6.89 17.77
C GLU A 46 -16.11 -5.55 18.23
N ASN A 47 -16.32 -5.35 19.52
CA ASN A 47 -16.81 -4.08 20.07
C ASN A 47 -15.83 -2.93 19.79
N ILE A 48 -14.52 -3.15 20.00
CA ILE A 48 -13.50 -2.14 19.71
C ILE A 48 -13.45 -1.86 18.21
N ARG A 49 -13.53 -2.89 17.39
CA ARG A 49 -13.55 -2.75 15.92
C ARG A 49 -14.73 -1.93 15.42
N GLN A 50 -15.92 -2.14 15.99
CA GLN A 50 -17.13 -1.36 15.66
C GLN A 50 -17.03 0.12 16.07
N SER A 51 -16.20 0.46 17.07
CA SER A 51 -15.92 1.86 17.42
C SER A 51 -15.07 2.61 16.37
N GLY A 52 -14.41 1.87 15.44
CA GLY A 52 -13.52 2.44 14.43
C GLY A 52 -12.13 2.85 14.95
N ASP A 53 -11.82 2.57 16.22
CA ASP A 53 -10.51 2.87 16.83
C ASP A 53 -9.52 1.73 16.56
N ASN A 54 -8.78 1.84 15.46
CA ASN A 54 -7.78 0.84 15.07
C ASN A 54 -6.60 0.77 16.04
N GLU A 55 -6.22 1.88 16.67
CA GLU A 55 -5.14 1.90 17.64
C GLU A 55 -5.52 1.07 18.88
N ALA A 56 -6.71 1.30 19.42
CA ALA A 56 -7.24 0.53 20.53
C ALA A 56 -7.41 -0.95 20.16
N TYR A 57 -7.88 -1.25 18.95
CA TYR A 57 -8.01 -2.62 18.45
C TYR A 57 -6.69 -3.35 18.37
N ASN A 58 -5.69 -2.75 17.74
CA ASN A 58 -4.35 -3.32 17.63
C ASN A 58 -3.67 -3.50 19.00
N LEU A 59 -3.82 -2.51 19.90
CA LEU A 59 -3.31 -2.58 21.27
C LEU A 59 -3.94 -3.71 22.06
N HIS A 60 -5.26 -3.91 21.90
CA HIS A 60 -5.97 -5.01 22.56
C HIS A 60 -5.44 -6.38 22.08
N ILE A 61 -5.25 -6.57 20.76
CA ILE A 61 -4.69 -7.80 20.20
C ILE A 61 -3.27 -8.06 20.73
N GLN A 62 -2.44 -7.04 20.80
CA GLN A 62 -1.07 -7.17 21.31
C GLN A 62 -1.03 -7.53 22.80
N ASN A 63 -1.91 -6.93 23.61
CA ASN A 63 -1.97 -7.18 25.04
C ASN A 63 -2.58 -8.56 25.37
N TYR A 64 -3.51 -9.02 24.53
CA TYR A 64 -4.21 -10.30 24.68
C TYR A 64 -4.09 -11.17 23.42
N PRO A 65 -2.86 -11.59 23.04
CA PRO A 65 -2.65 -12.33 21.82
C PRO A 65 -3.20 -13.75 21.92
N LEU A 66 -3.94 -14.18 20.91
CA LEU A 66 -4.41 -15.57 20.77
C LEU A 66 -3.45 -16.41 19.91
N THR A 67 -2.63 -15.75 19.08
CA THR A 67 -1.64 -16.39 18.21
C THR A 67 -0.25 -15.78 18.41
N ILE A 68 0.77 -16.50 17.96
CA ILE A 68 2.15 -16.02 18.04
C ILE A 68 2.36 -14.77 17.17
N GLN A 69 1.68 -14.69 16.03
CA GLN A 69 1.71 -13.54 15.13
C GLN A 69 1.17 -12.29 15.83
N GLU A 70 0.06 -12.42 16.55
CA GLU A 70 -0.54 -11.32 17.31
C GLU A 70 0.39 -10.82 18.44
N ALA A 71 1.12 -11.70 19.09
CA ALA A 71 2.07 -11.33 20.16
C ALA A 71 3.21 -10.42 19.68
N PHE A 72 3.52 -10.46 18.39
CA PHE A 72 4.58 -9.66 17.75
C PHE A 72 4.03 -8.51 16.88
N LEU A 73 2.71 -8.22 16.96
CA LEU A 73 2.16 -7.04 16.33
C LEU A 73 2.83 -5.78 16.88
N ASN A 74 3.40 -4.99 16.00
CA ASN A 74 3.93 -3.68 16.38
C ASN A 74 2.82 -2.62 16.32
N THR A 75 2.03 -2.56 17.41
CA THR A 75 0.80 -1.74 17.45
C THR A 75 1.04 -0.26 17.69
N LYS A 76 2.26 0.12 18.07
CA LYS A 76 2.50 1.49 18.56
C LYS A 76 2.42 2.57 17.49
N GLN A 77 2.31 2.23 16.20
CA GLN A 77 2.50 3.23 15.15
C GLN A 77 1.74 3.03 13.82
N SER A 78 1.03 1.92 13.58
CA SER A 78 0.21 1.84 12.38
C SER A 78 -1.21 2.36 12.63
N ARG A 79 -1.65 3.24 11.74
CA ARG A 79 -3.03 3.75 11.72
C ARG A 79 -4.04 2.70 11.22
N PHE A 80 -3.56 1.66 10.53
CA PHE A 80 -4.39 0.69 9.82
C PHE A 80 -4.56 -0.63 10.57
N ASP A 81 -5.58 -1.42 10.21
CA ASP A 81 -5.83 -2.73 10.80
C ASP A 81 -4.73 -3.74 10.39
N ILE A 82 -3.71 -3.84 11.25
CA ILE A 82 -2.57 -4.75 11.04
C ILE A 82 -3.01 -6.21 10.96
N SER A 83 -4.11 -6.58 11.62
CA SER A 83 -4.61 -7.96 11.61
C SER A 83 -5.10 -8.35 10.21
N LEU A 84 -5.85 -7.48 9.54
CA LEU A 84 -6.29 -7.68 8.16
C LEU A 84 -5.10 -7.75 7.19
N LEU A 85 -4.14 -6.83 7.34
CA LEU A 85 -2.94 -6.79 6.49
C LEU A 85 -2.08 -8.05 6.67
N ASN A 86 -1.86 -8.52 7.91
CA ASN A 86 -1.12 -9.75 8.17
C ASN A 86 -1.85 -11.00 7.68
N ALA A 87 -3.18 -11.05 7.80
CA ALA A 87 -3.98 -12.14 7.25
C ALA A 87 -3.84 -12.20 5.71
N GLN A 88 -3.91 -11.04 5.05
CA GLN A 88 -3.70 -10.95 3.60
C GLN A 88 -2.29 -11.36 3.20
N ARG A 89 -1.26 -10.86 3.92
CA ARG A 89 0.14 -11.23 3.71
C ARG A 89 0.34 -12.74 3.81
N SER A 90 -0.21 -13.36 4.85
CA SER A 90 -0.13 -14.81 5.06
C SER A 90 -0.83 -15.59 3.95
N ARG A 91 -2.01 -15.10 3.48
CA ARG A 91 -2.74 -15.70 2.35
C ARG A 91 -1.90 -15.69 1.07
N ILE A 92 -1.27 -14.57 0.77
CA ILE A 92 -0.42 -14.42 -0.41
C ILE A 92 0.77 -15.38 -0.33
N LEU A 93 1.50 -15.38 0.80
CA LEU A 93 2.68 -16.22 0.98
C LEU A 93 2.38 -17.72 0.98
N SER A 94 1.17 -18.11 1.37
CA SER A 94 0.72 -19.52 1.32
C SER A 94 0.20 -19.95 -0.05
N SER A 95 -0.04 -19.00 -0.96
CA SER A 95 -0.49 -19.30 -2.33
C SER A 95 0.68 -19.83 -3.16
N LYS A 96 0.51 -21.01 -3.75
CA LYS A 96 1.52 -21.62 -4.64
C LYS A 96 1.75 -20.81 -5.91
N ASP A 97 0.79 -19.99 -6.29
CA ASP A 97 0.77 -19.26 -7.55
C ASP A 97 1.24 -17.80 -7.40
N TYR A 98 1.57 -17.36 -6.18
CA TYR A 98 1.93 -15.95 -5.92
C TYR A 98 3.10 -15.46 -6.80
N THR A 99 4.18 -16.25 -6.85
CA THR A 99 5.38 -15.89 -7.63
C THR A 99 5.16 -15.86 -9.14
N SER A 100 4.09 -16.49 -9.63
CA SER A 100 3.72 -16.50 -11.05
C SER A 100 2.75 -15.39 -11.45
N GLN A 101 2.06 -14.76 -10.48
CA GLN A 101 1.07 -13.73 -10.77
C GLN A 101 1.67 -12.34 -10.97
N ILE A 102 2.68 -11.97 -10.17
CA ILE A 102 3.36 -10.68 -10.31
C ILE A 102 4.65 -10.87 -11.09
N GLN A 103 4.73 -10.18 -12.23
CA GLN A 103 5.89 -10.22 -13.10
C GLN A 103 6.76 -8.98 -12.87
N SER A 104 8.06 -9.19 -12.62
CA SER A 104 9.07 -8.12 -12.61
C SER A 104 9.63 -7.89 -14.01
N GLY A 105 10.05 -6.66 -14.31
CA GLY A 105 10.64 -6.35 -15.60
C GLY A 105 10.98 -4.88 -15.81
N PHE A 106 11.27 -4.55 -17.06
CA PHE A 106 11.60 -3.21 -17.52
C PHE A 106 10.55 -2.70 -18.51
N LEU A 107 10.34 -1.39 -18.50
CA LEU A 107 9.63 -0.67 -19.54
C LEU A 107 10.64 0.14 -20.34
N ASP A 108 10.73 -0.11 -21.64
CA ASP A 108 11.68 0.55 -22.52
C ASP A 108 10.99 1.32 -23.66
N TRP A 109 11.53 2.51 -23.95
CA TRP A 109 11.18 3.24 -25.15
C TRP A 109 11.68 2.48 -26.39
N VAL A 110 10.80 2.26 -27.34
CA VAL A 110 11.13 1.67 -28.63
C VAL A 110 10.55 2.53 -29.76
N PHE A 111 11.24 2.59 -30.89
CA PHE A 111 10.70 3.23 -32.10
C PHE A 111 9.93 2.17 -32.88
N THR A 112 8.73 2.53 -33.30
CA THR A 112 7.96 1.73 -34.25
C THR A 112 8.52 1.89 -35.66
N ASP A 113 8.11 1.03 -36.57
CA ASP A 113 8.50 1.14 -37.99
C ASP A 113 7.97 2.46 -38.64
N SER A 114 6.91 3.05 -38.07
CA SER A 114 6.38 4.38 -38.44
C SER A 114 7.18 5.55 -37.88
N GLY A 115 8.18 5.30 -37.02
CA GLY A 115 9.00 6.33 -36.37
C GLY A 115 8.36 6.94 -35.12
N GLU A 116 7.24 6.41 -34.66
CA GLU A 116 6.62 6.80 -33.39
C GLU A 116 7.30 6.13 -32.20
N MET A 117 7.32 6.80 -31.05
CA MET A 117 7.82 6.20 -29.81
C MET A 117 6.67 5.53 -29.06
N GLU A 118 6.91 4.27 -28.70
CA GLU A 118 6.04 3.49 -27.81
C GLU A 118 6.82 2.91 -26.64
N VAL A 119 6.11 2.40 -25.60
CA VAL A 119 6.73 1.73 -24.47
C VAL A 119 6.46 0.23 -24.57
N LYS A 120 7.50 -0.60 -24.46
CA LYS A 120 7.39 -2.06 -24.44
C LYS A 120 7.83 -2.66 -23.14
N TRP A 121 7.07 -3.65 -22.71
CA TRP A 121 7.38 -4.48 -21.55
C TRP A 121 8.40 -5.55 -21.88
N LYS A 122 9.39 -5.73 -20.98
CA LYS A 122 10.39 -6.79 -21.03
C LYS A 122 10.46 -7.47 -19.67
N PRO A 123 9.98 -8.71 -19.53
CA PRO A 123 10.09 -9.46 -18.27
C PRO A 123 11.55 -9.65 -17.88
N HIS A 124 11.87 -9.37 -16.62
CA HIS A 124 13.20 -9.58 -16.06
C HIS A 124 13.12 -9.63 -14.52
N PRO A 125 13.72 -10.62 -13.84
CA PRO A 125 13.56 -10.80 -12.38
C PRO A 125 14.09 -9.62 -11.55
N GLU A 126 15.05 -8.87 -12.05
CA GLU A 126 15.63 -7.69 -11.39
C GLU A 126 15.04 -6.36 -11.87
N GLY A 127 13.97 -6.41 -12.67
CA GLY A 127 13.31 -5.20 -13.14
C GLY A 127 12.58 -4.47 -12.03
N PRO A 128 12.62 -3.12 -12.02
CA PRO A 128 12.02 -2.31 -10.94
C PRO A 128 10.50 -2.17 -11.05
N TYR A 129 9.92 -2.55 -12.20
CA TYR A 129 8.47 -2.57 -12.37
C TYR A 129 7.93 -3.93 -11.98
N LYS A 130 6.82 -3.93 -11.25
CA LYS A 130 6.06 -5.12 -10.91
C LYS A 130 4.67 -5.00 -11.49
N ILE A 131 4.26 -5.99 -12.28
CA ILE A 131 2.98 -6.01 -12.99
C ILE A 131 2.18 -7.24 -12.55
N LEU A 132 0.98 -7.00 -12.01
CA LEU A 132 -0.03 -8.02 -11.72
C LEU A 132 -0.97 -8.21 -12.91
N SER A 133 -1.37 -7.11 -13.56
CA SER A 133 -2.23 -7.13 -14.76
C SER A 133 -1.77 -6.11 -15.77
N HIS A 134 -1.58 -6.55 -17.01
CA HIS A 134 -1.23 -5.68 -18.12
C HIS A 134 -2.38 -4.73 -18.49
N PRO A 135 -2.08 -3.62 -19.20
CA PRO A 135 -3.13 -2.70 -19.67
C PRO A 135 -4.16 -3.41 -20.55
N LEU A 136 -5.38 -2.89 -20.54
CA LEU A 136 -6.49 -3.33 -21.37
C LEU A 136 -6.78 -2.26 -22.42
N PRO A 137 -6.20 -2.36 -23.65
CA PRO A 137 -6.26 -1.29 -24.66
C PRO A 137 -7.67 -0.93 -25.12
N GLU A 138 -8.63 -1.86 -24.97
CA GLU A 138 -10.04 -1.67 -25.30
C GLU A 138 -10.80 -0.79 -24.31
N TYR A 139 -10.21 -0.48 -23.14
CA TYR A 139 -10.86 0.28 -22.08
C TYR A 139 -10.06 1.54 -21.76
N ASP A 140 -10.42 2.65 -22.37
CA ASP A 140 -9.77 3.93 -22.13
C ASP A 140 -10.14 4.51 -20.75
N GLY A 141 -9.13 5.01 -20.01
CA GLY A 141 -9.31 5.66 -18.71
C GLY A 141 -9.68 4.72 -17.54
N ILE A 142 -9.62 3.41 -17.74
CA ILE A 142 -9.85 2.43 -16.66
C ILE A 142 -8.69 2.38 -15.67
N ASP A 143 -7.46 2.56 -16.17
CA ASP A 143 -6.25 2.58 -15.36
C ASP A 143 -5.86 4.03 -15.03
N ILE A 144 -5.59 4.30 -13.76
CA ILE A 144 -5.15 5.60 -13.25
C ILE A 144 -3.92 5.44 -12.38
N GLY A 145 -3.12 6.50 -12.22
CA GLY A 145 -1.92 6.43 -11.42
C GLY A 145 -1.84 7.44 -10.29
N GLY A 146 -1.08 7.07 -9.27
CA GLY A 146 -0.64 7.94 -8.17
C GLY A 146 0.87 7.87 -8.03
N VAL A 147 1.50 9.01 -7.76
CA VAL A 147 2.96 9.11 -7.66
C VAL A 147 3.36 9.91 -6.43
N ASP A 148 4.15 9.29 -5.58
CA ASP A 148 4.99 9.95 -4.58
C ASP A 148 6.42 10.02 -5.10
N SER A 149 6.88 11.23 -5.45
CA SER A 149 8.17 11.47 -6.09
C SER A 149 9.16 12.10 -5.13
N TYR A 150 10.39 12.31 -5.60
CA TYR A 150 11.43 13.08 -4.91
C TYR A 150 12.13 14.03 -5.88
N ASP A 151 12.74 15.12 -5.33
CA ASP A 151 13.39 16.16 -6.12
C ASP A 151 14.92 16.23 -5.92
N GLN A 152 15.51 15.34 -5.11
CA GLN A 152 16.94 15.32 -4.82
C GLN A 152 17.58 14.00 -5.27
N ASP A 153 18.74 14.08 -5.94
CA ASP A 153 19.47 12.91 -6.41
C ASP A 153 20.05 12.08 -5.25
N THR A 154 20.49 12.75 -4.17
CA THR A 154 21.00 12.06 -2.98
C THR A 154 19.87 11.91 -1.96
N ALA A 155 19.67 10.69 -1.48
CA ALA A 155 18.85 10.48 -0.30
C ALA A 155 19.52 11.20 0.89
N GLY A 156 18.77 12.03 1.56
CA GLY A 156 19.14 12.51 2.89
C GLY A 156 19.22 11.31 3.87
N ALA A 157 19.22 11.55 5.17
CA ALA A 157 19.25 10.48 6.19
C ALA A 157 18.06 9.47 6.11
N SER A 158 17.06 9.72 5.27
CA SER A 158 15.79 8.98 5.27
C SER A 158 15.67 7.86 4.25
N ASN A 159 16.65 7.54 3.44
CA ASN A 159 16.56 6.48 2.39
C ASN A 159 15.21 6.44 1.61
N SER A 160 14.54 7.59 1.45
CA SER A 160 13.25 7.69 0.76
C SER A 160 13.40 7.27 -0.70
N LEU A 161 12.49 6.43 -1.17
CA LEU A 161 12.38 6.01 -2.56
C LEU A 161 11.39 6.93 -3.29
N GLY A 162 11.23 6.74 -4.59
CA GLY A 162 10.06 7.20 -5.31
C GLY A 162 9.14 6.02 -5.56
N SER A 163 7.85 6.26 -5.56
CA SER A 163 6.86 5.23 -5.88
C SER A 163 5.79 5.75 -6.84
N ALA A 164 5.45 4.91 -7.82
CA ALA A 164 4.33 5.12 -8.74
C ALA A 164 3.48 3.85 -8.77
N ILE A 165 2.19 3.99 -8.57
CA ILE A 165 1.24 2.89 -8.55
C ILE A 165 0.20 3.11 -9.65
N ILE A 166 -0.18 2.05 -10.35
CA ILE A 166 -1.32 2.02 -11.26
C ILE A 166 -2.45 1.24 -10.60
N TYR A 167 -3.60 1.86 -10.60
CA TYR A 167 -4.84 1.33 -10.04
C TYR A 167 -5.89 1.18 -11.13
N ARG A 168 -6.47 0.00 -11.26
CA ARG A 168 -7.61 -0.26 -12.15
C ARG A 168 -8.89 0.06 -11.44
N ARG A 169 -9.58 1.08 -11.93
CA ARG A 169 -10.81 1.59 -11.34
C ARG A 169 -11.95 0.58 -11.48
N PHE A 170 -12.92 0.68 -10.57
CA PHE A 170 -14.14 -0.09 -10.69
C PHE A 170 -14.80 0.14 -12.07
N ALA A 171 -15.07 -0.95 -12.76
CA ALA A 171 -15.82 -0.96 -14.01
C ALA A 171 -17.04 -1.86 -13.85
N ASN A 172 -18.20 -1.36 -14.24
CA ASN A 172 -19.44 -2.14 -14.26
C ASN A 172 -19.43 -3.15 -15.42
N THR A 173 -18.42 -4.01 -15.45
CA THR A 173 -18.13 -5.00 -16.48
C THR A 173 -17.63 -6.28 -15.81
N ASN A 174 -17.50 -7.37 -16.56
CA ASN A 174 -16.93 -8.63 -16.05
C ASN A 174 -15.39 -8.62 -15.96
N ILE A 175 -14.77 -7.44 -15.94
CA ILE A 175 -13.33 -7.29 -15.84
C ILE A 175 -12.93 -7.17 -14.38
N PRO A 176 -11.89 -7.89 -13.91
CA PRO A 176 -11.31 -7.64 -12.59
C PRO A 176 -10.88 -6.17 -12.49
N SER A 177 -11.38 -5.49 -11.48
CA SER A 177 -11.22 -4.05 -11.30
C SER A 177 -11.21 -3.72 -9.80
N ASP A 178 -10.97 -2.46 -9.46
CA ASP A 178 -10.88 -1.94 -8.09
C ASP A 178 -9.66 -2.47 -7.31
N TYR A 179 -8.49 -2.57 -7.98
CA TYR A 179 -7.26 -3.06 -7.37
C TYR A 179 -5.99 -2.47 -8.02
N VAL A 180 -4.88 -2.60 -7.32
CA VAL A 180 -3.55 -2.22 -7.84
C VAL A 180 -3.10 -3.22 -8.89
N VAL A 181 -2.80 -2.76 -10.11
CA VAL A 181 -2.37 -3.60 -11.24
C VAL A 181 -0.87 -3.55 -11.50
N ALA A 182 -0.19 -2.47 -11.11
CA ALA A 182 1.25 -2.35 -11.25
C ALA A 182 1.85 -1.37 -10.23
N GLU A 183 3.14 -1.58 -9.93
CA GLU A 183 3.97 -0.63 -9.18
C GLU A 183 5.33 -0.44 -9.83
N TYR A 184 5.87 0.77 -9.68
CA TYR A 184 7.25 1.14 -9.93
C TYR A 184 7.78 1.87 -8.72
N THR A 185 8.67 1.23 -7.97
CA THR A 185 9.28 1.83 -6.78
C THR A 185 10.78 1.66 -6.88
N ASP A 186 11.48 2.79 -6.97
CA ASP A 186 12.92 2.81 -7.21
C ASP A 186 13.56 4.11 -6.74
N ARG A 187 14.89 4.11 -6.66
CA ARG A 187 15.69 5.30 -6.50
C ARG A 187 16.94 5.22 -7.37
N PRO A 188 16.80 5.42 -8.68
CA PRO A 188 17.94 5.48 -9.57
C PRO A 188 18.90 6.64 -9.20
N PRO A 189 20.17 6.58 -9.63
CA PRO A 189 21.17 7.59 -9.31
C PRO A 189 20.78 9.02 -9.72
N LYS A 190 19.98 9.16 -10.78
CA LYS A 190 19.42 10.43 -11.22
C LYS A 190 17.90 10.43 -11.04
N LYS A 191 17.38 11.46 -10.41
CA LYS A 191 15.93 11.66 -10.23
C LYS A 191 15.14 11.67 -11.55
N GLU A 192 15.78 12.16 -12.62
CA GLU A 192 15.17 12.18 -13.95
C GLU A 192 14.92 10.78 -14.52
N ASP A 193 15.74 9.80 -14.17
CA ASP A 193 15.53 8.40 -14.58
C ASP A 193 14.28 7.82 -13.87
N PHE A 194 14.02 8.22 -12.62
CA PHE A 194 12.78 7.87 -11.93
C PHE A 194 11.56 8.54 -12.59
N TRP A 195 11.67 9.83 -12.95
CA TRP A 195 10.56 10.54 -13.62
C TRP A 195 10.28 9.97 -15.02
N ASP A 196 11.33 9.55 -15.75
CA ASP A 196 11.18 8.83 -17.02
C ASP A 196 10.49 7.48 -16.82
N GLY A 197 10.85 6.79 -15.73
CA GLY A 197 10.18 5.54 -15.33
C GLY A 197 8.69 5.75 -15.07
N CYS A 198 8.31 6.82 -14.37
CA CYS A 198 6.90 7.17 -14.16
C CYS A 198 6.18 7.50 -15.49
N LEU A 199 6.86 8.19 -16.41
CA LEU A 199 6.30 8.50 -17.73
C LEU A 199 6.12 7.23 -18.57
N LYS A 200 7.09 6.30 -18.57
CA LYS A 200 6.96 5.00 -19.25
C LYS A 200 5.74 4.23 -18.71
N LEU A 201 5.57 4.20 -17.39
CA LEU A 201 4.43 3.53 -16.76
C LEU A 201 3.11 4.16 -17.19
N ALA A 202 3.03 5.50 -17.21
CA ALA A 202 1.86 6.26 -17.65
C ALA A 202 1.50 5.99 -19.13
N VAL A 203 2.52 5.94 -19.99
CA VAL A 203 2.34 5.66 -21.43
C VAL A 203 1.90 4.21 -21.63
N TYR A 204 2.54 3.26 -20.95
CA TYR A 204 2.24 1.85 -21.08
C TYR A 204 0.79 1.51 -20.71
N TYR A 205 0.26 2.10 -19.64
CA TYR A 205 -1.13 1.91 -19.19
C TYR A 205 -2.12 2.91 -19.80
N ASN A 206 -1.67 3.86 -20.62
CA ASN A 206 -2.45 5.00 -21.05
C ASN A 206 -3.17 5.70 -19.87
N ALA A 207 -2.47 5.81 -18.74
CA ALA A 207 -3.01 6.27 -17.47
C ALA A 207 -2.64 7.72 -17.17
N LYS A 208 -3.57 8.49 -16.63
CA LYS A 208 -3.25 9.79 -16.04
C LYS A 208 -2.66 9.57 -14.64
N MET A 209 -1.56 10.28 -14.34
CA MET A 209 -0.85 10.21 -13.07
C MET A 209 -1.20 11.41 -12.21
N LEU A 210 -1.74 11.18 -11.01
CA LEU A 210 -1.84 12.21 -9.99
C LEU A 210 -0.53 12.23 -9.21
N VAL A 211 0.15 13.37 -9.20
CA VAL A 211 1.49 13.51 -8.59
C VAL A 211 1.42 14.40 -7.36
N GLU A 212 2.22 14.12 -6.34
CA GLU A 212 2.40 15.06 -5.24
C GLU A 212 3.06 16.34 -5.74
N TYR A 213 2.34 17.45 -5.65
CA TYR A 213 2.72 18.74 -6.25
C TYR A 213 3.89 19.43 -5.55
N THR A 214 4.22 19.12 -4.31
CA THR A 214 5.39 19.70 -3.62
C THR A 214 6.71 19.36 -4.29
N LYS A 215 6.70 18.31 -5.10
CA LYS A 215 7.83 17.82 -5.91
C LYS A 215 7.68 18.29 -7.36
N ILE A 216 8.03 19.55 -7.63
CA ILE A 216 7.80 20.23 -8.94
C ILE A 216 8.59 19.59 -10.09
N GLY A 217 9.73 18.97 -9.80
CA GLY A 217 10.64 18.43 -10.82
C GLY A 217 9.99 17.46 -11.78
N ILE A 218 9.17 16.54 -11.27
CA ILE A 218 8.46 15.56 -12.13
C ILE A 218 7.44 16.24 -13.05
N LEU A 219 6.72 17.28 -12.59
CA LEU A 219 5.76 18.02 -13.41
C LEU A 219 6.47 18.75 -14.55
N ASP A 220 7.62 19.38 -14.26
CA ASP A 220 8.44 20.04 -15.28
C ASP A 220 9.05 19.02 -16.26
N TYR A 221 9.38 17.83 -15.81
CA TYR A 221 9.84 16.73 -16.67
C TYR A 221 8.75 16.34 -17.67
N PHE A 222 7.54 16.03 -17.20
CA PHE A 222 6.41 15.69 -18.09
C PHE A 222 6.09 16.81 -19.09
N LYS A 223 6.21 18.07 -18.66
CA LYS A 223 6.05 19.21 -19.56
C LYS A 223 7.13 19.27 -20.64
N ARG A 224 8.41 19.08 -20.29
CA ARG A 224 9.52 19.04 -21.26
C ARG A 224 9.38 17.92 -22.25
N MET A 225 8.85 16.75 -21.82
CA MET A 225 8.59 15.60 -22.66
C MET A 225 7.29 15.70 -23.48
N ASN A 226 6.61 16.85 -23.45
CA ASN A 226 5.30 17.07 -24.10
C ASN A 226 4.24 16.02 -23.69
N ALA A 227 4.29 15.58 -22.44
CA ALA A 227 3.51 14.47 -21.88
C ALA A 227 2.42 14.93 -20.88
N LEU A 228 2.01 16.21 -20.92
CA LEU A 228 1.00 16.75 -19.98
C LEU A 228 -0.34 16.00 -20.03
N LYS A 229 -0.66 15.35 -21.15
CA LYS A 229 -1.87 14.53 -21.29
C LYS A 229 -1.92 13.35 -20.30
N TYR A 230 -0.77 12.93 -19.79
CA TYR A 230 -0.63 11.86 -18.77
C TYR A 230 -0.61 12.42 -17.34
N LEU A 231 -0.82 13.70 -17.11
CA LEU A 231 -0.97 14.27 -15.78
C LEU A 231 -2.45 14.48 -15.45
N LYS A 232 -2.83 14.12 -14.25
CA LYS A 232 -4.12 14.45 -13.67
C LYS A 232 -4.11 15.89 -13.18
N GLU A 233 -5.15 16.62 -13.55
CA GLU A 233 -5.41 17.94 -13.00
C GLU A 233 -5.67 17.86 -11.49
N LYS A 234 -5.56 19.01 -10.83
CA LYS A 234 -5.76 19.10 -9.37
C LYS A 234 -7.15 18.58 -8.99
N PRO A 235 -7.24 17.58 -8.09
CA PRO A 235 -8.50 17.01 -7.65
C PRO A 235 -9.38 18.03 -6.94
N LYS A 236 -10.70 17.97 -7.18
CA LYS A 236 -11.68 18.82 -6.48
C LYS A 236 -11.76 18.47 -5.00
N SER A 237 -11.67 17.17 -4.66
CA SER A 237 -11.64 16.63 -3.31
C SER A 237 -10.47 17.16 -2.47
N ALA A 238 -9.36 17.49 -3.13
CA ALA A 238 -8.16 18.07 -2.50
C ALA A 238 -8.07 19.60 -2.68
N HIS A 239 -9.17 20.24 -3.10
CA HIS A 239 -9.19 21.68 -3.34
C HIS A 239 -9.29 22.47 -2.04
N ASN A 240 -8.25 23.25 -1.72
CA ASN A 240 -8.33 24.28 -0.69
C ASN A 240 -8.76 25.61 -1.34
N PRO A 241 -9.98 26.14 -1.07
CA PRO A 241 -10.47 27.38 -1.68
C PRO A 241 -9.60 28.59 -1.33
N ASN A 242 -8.82 28.52 -0.26
CA ASN A 242 -7.89 29.58 0.16
C ASN A 242 -6.48 29.43 -0.45
N SER A 243 -6.24 28.41 -1.25
CA SER A 243 -4.92 28.19 -1.88
C SER A 243 -4.73 29.16 -3.02
N ARG A 244 -3.72 30.03 -2.91
CA ARG A 244 -3.25 30.92 -3.98
C ARG A 244 -2.42 30.22 -5.05
N THR A 245 -2.23 28.90 -4.96
CA THR A 245 -1.42 28.14 -5.90
C THR A 245 -2.12 28.01 -7.25
N ARG A 246 -1.47 28.53 -8.28
CA ARG A 246 -1.94 28.50 -9.68
C ARG A 246 -1.63 27.17 -10.40
N ASN A 247 -1.15 26.15 -9.68
CA ASN A 247 -0.83 24.88 -10.33
C ASN A 247 -2.10 24.16 -10.77
N GLN A 248 -2.09 23.80 -12.03
CA GLN A 248 -3.17 23.09 -12.70
C GLN A 248 -3.13 21.58 -12.40
N TYR A 249 -1.94 21.00 -12.15
CA TYR A 249 -1.72 19.58 -12.01
C TYR A 249 -1.25 19.21 -10.60
N GLY A 250 -1.54 17.95 -10.20
CA GLY A 250 -1.04 17.36 -8.96
C GLY A 250 -1.82 17.73 -7.71
N VAL A 251 -1.48 17.10 -6.61
CA VAL A 251 -2.10 17.28 -5.29
C VAL A 251 -1.10 17.82 -4.27
N HIS A 252 -1.50 18.79 -3.46
CA HIS A 252 -0.67 19.31 -2.37
C HIS A 252 -0.94 18.53 -1.09
N MET A 253 0.07 17.84 -0.59
CA MET A 253 -0.03 17.03 0.63
C MET A 253 0.02 17.91 1.88
N ASN A 254 -1.09 18.62 2.16
CA ASN A 254 -1.32 19.30 3.43
C ASN A 254 -1.97 18.33 4.44
N LYS A 255 -2.14 18.78 5.68
CA LYS A 255 -2.71 17.96 6.76
C LYS A 255 -4.10 17.39 6.43
N GLN A 256 -4.96 18.18 5.77
CA GLN A 256 -6.32 17.74 5.40
C GLN A 256 -6.29 16.67 4.31
N VAL A 257 -5.47 16.87 3.26
CA VAL A 257 -5.30 15.89 2.19
C VAL A 257 -4.64 14.62 2.69
N LYS A 258 -3.66 14.74 3.63
CA LYS A 258 -3.06 13.58 4.26
C LYS A 258 -4.09 12.78 5.06
N SER A 259 -4.95 13.45 5.84
CA SER A 259 -6.03 12.78 6.58
C SER A 259 -7.00 12.08 5.62
N LEU A 260 -7.42 12.74 4.54
CA LEU A 260 -8.29 12.14 3.52
C LEU A 260 -7.63 10.90 2.89
N LEU A 261 -6.33 10.99 2.53
CA LEU A 261 -5.57 9.88 2.00
C LEU A 261 -5.56 8.68 2.96
N GLU A 262 -5.30 8.94 4.23
CA GLU A 262 -5.25 7.92 5.26
C GLU A 262 -6.63 7.29 5.52
N ASP A 263 -7.71 8.08 5.49
CA ASP A 263 -9.09 7.59 5.62
C ASP A 263 -9.46 6.69 4.43
N LEU A 264 -9.13 7.08 3.20
CA LEU A 264 -9.37 6.27 2.00
C LEU A 264 -8.60 4.94 2.00
N ILE A 265 -7.37 4.95 2.50
CA ILE A 265 -6.59 3.70 2.65
C ILE A 265 -7.24 2.79 3.70
N ASP A 266 -7.68 3.35 4.84
CA ASP A 266 -8.33 2.57 5.89
C ASP A 266 -9.63 1.93 5.40
N ASP A 267 -10.47 2.69 4.71
CA ASP A 267 -11.70 2.18 4.09
C ASP A 267 -11.39 1.06 3.08
N TYR A 268 -10.38 1.27 2.22
CA TYR A 268 -9.98 0.24 1.26
C TYR A 268 -9.47 -1.04 1.92
N ILE A 269 -8.69 -0.93 3.00
CA ILE A 269 -8.21 -2.10 3.75
C ILE A 269 -9.39 -2.85 4.37
N ARG A 270 -10.38 -2.15 4.92
CA ARG A 270 -11.55 -2.79 5.54
C ARG A 270 -12.42 -3.53 4.52
N GLU A 271 -12.58 -2.97 3.34
CA GLU A 271 -13.50 -3.49 2.32
C GLU A 271 -12.82 -4.44 1.34
N ASN A 272 -11.58 -4.10 0.91
CA ASN A 272 -10.91 -4.70 -0.24
C ASN A 272 -9.49 -5.20 0.05
N VAL A 273 -9.11 -5.47 1.30
CA VAL A 273 -7.73 -5.92 1.63
C VAL A 273 -7.29 -7.13 0.81
N ARG A 274 -8.24 -8.01 0.42
CA ARG A 274 -7.95 -9.21 -0.36
C ARG A 274 -7.47 -8.93 -1.79
N ASP A 275 -7.70 -7.72 -2.26
CA ASP A 275 -7.31 -7.25 -3.60
C ASP A 275 -5.95 -6.51 -3.60
N ILE A 276 -5.32 -6.38 -2.42
CA ILE A 276 -3.92 -5.96 -2.32
C ILE A 276 -3.02 -7.18 -2.49
N TRP A 277 -2.28 -7.24 -3.60
CA TRP A 277 -1.40 -8.37 -3.95
C TRP A 277 0.09 -8.09 -3.75
N PHE A 278 0.49 -6.82 -3.68
CA PHE A 278 1.90 -6.42 -3.56
C PHE A 278 2.35 -6.48 -2.10
N LEU A 279 3.25 -7.42 -1.79
CA LEU A 279 3.71 -7.67 -0.41
C LEU A 279 4.38 -6.46 0.21
N GLU A 280 5.20 -5.74 -0.56
CA GLU A 280 5.91 -4.56 -0.06
C GLU A 280 4.94 -3.41 0.26
N LEU A 281 3.84 -3.28 -0.49
CA LEU A 281 2.77 -2.32 -0.14
C LEU A 281 2.09 -2.74 1.17
N ILE A 282 1.78 -4.04 1.34
CA ILE A 282 1.21 -4.54 2.61
C ILE A 282 2.15 -4.28 3.78
N ASP A 283 3.46 -4.53 3.61
CA ASP A 283 4.47 -4.32 4.65
C ASP A 283 4.59 -2.83 5.01
N GLU A 284 4.53 -1.90 4.05
CA GLU A 284 4.52 -0.45 4.31
C GLU A 284 3.23 0.00 5.02
N LEU A 285 2.06 -0.51 4.61
CA LEU A 285 0.79 -0.22 5.27
C LEU A 285 0.78 -0.73 6.72
N ALA A 286 1.28 -1.95 6.96
CA ALA A 286 1.38 -2.52 8.31
C ALA A 286 2.35 -1.73 9.22
N ASN A 287 3.36 -1.08 8.64
CA ASN A 287 4.36 -0.29 9.34
C ASN A 287 4.20 1.22 9.10
N TYR A 288 3.01 1.67 8.74
CA TYR A 288 2.75 3.08 8.42
C TYR A 288 3.09 4.01 9.60
N GLY A 289 3.94 5.00 9.33
CA GLY A 289 4.46 5.92 10.35
C GLY A 289 5.76 5.49 11.05
N LEU A 290 6.26 4.25 10.80
CA LEU A 290 7.52 3.73 11.35
C LEU A 290 8.70 3.81 10.40
N GLN A 291 8.41 3.61 9.12
CA GLN A 291 9.39 3.50 8.05
C GLN A 291 9.03 4.42 6.89
N ASN A 292 9.81 4.38 5.83
CA ASN A 292 9.41 5.00 4.56
C ASN A 292 8.08 4.38 4.10
N THR A 293 7.18 5.25 3.67
CA THR A 293 5.81 4.89 3.28
C THR A 293 5.52 5.35 1.85
N ASP A 294 6.53 5.30 1.01
CA ASP A 294 6.47 5.85 -0.35
C ASP A 294 5.40 5.14 -1.22
N ARG A 295 5.29 3.79 -1.10
CA ARG A 295 4.21 3.02 -1.77
C ARG A 295 2.83 3.32 -1.18
N ALA A 296 2.74 3.37 0.15
CA ALA A 296 1.49 3.69 0.82
C ALA A 296 1.00 5.10 0.44
N MET A 297 1.90 6.08 0.31
CA MET A 297 1.58 7.42 -0.16
C MET A 297 1.14 7.41 -1.63
N ALA A 298 1.86 6.74 -2.52
CA ALA A 298 1.48 6.61 -3.93
C ALA A 298 0.12 5.92 -4.09
N PHE A 299 -0.15 4.88 -3.29
CA PHE A 299 -1.44 4.19 -3.27
C PHE A 299 -2.58 5.12 -2.80
N GLY A 300 -2.39 5.84 -1.70
CA GLY A 300 -3.39 6.81 -1.23
C GLY A 300 -3.64 7.95 -2.25
N ILE A 301 -2.61 8.40 -2.97
CA ILE A 301 -2.75 9.34 -4.08
C ILE A 301 -3.60 8.74 -5.22
N CYS A 302 -3.44 7.44 -5.52
CA CYS A 302 -4.34 6.74 -6.46
C CYS A 302 -5.80 6.76 -5.99
N LEU A 303 -6.06 6.52 -4.70
CA LEU A 303 -7.41 6.53 -4.15
C LEU A 303 -8.03 7.93 -4.20
N ILE A 304 -7.26 8.99 -3.91
CA ILE A 304 -7.71 10.38 -4.12
C ILE A 304 -8.04 10.63 -5.61
N HIS A 305 -7.21 10.12 -6.53
CA HIS A 305 -7.47 10.21 -7.96
C HIS A 305 -8.77 9.49 -8.34
N ASN A 306 -9.03 8.33 -7.74
CA ASN A 306 -10.21 7.49 -8.01
C ASN A 306 -11.52 8.18 -7.63
N ILE A 307 -11.59 8.86 -6.49
CA ILE A 307 -12.82 9.55 -6.03
C ILE A 307 -13.10 10.87 -6.74
N ASP A 308 -12.16 11.40 -7.52
CA ASP A 308 -12.25 12.72 -8.18
C ASP A 308 -12.75 12.62 -9.65
N ASN A 309 -13.44 11.57 -9.99
CA ASN A 309 -13.92 11.39 -11.37
C ASN A 309 -15.42 11.41 -11.50
#